data_6e69c8f0e8621ba47f20e9103da8500d
#
_entry.id   6e69c8f0e8621ba47f20e9103da8500d
#
_cell.length_a   1.000
_cell.length_b   1.000
_cell.length_c   1.000
_cell.angle_alpha   90.00
_cell.angle_beta   90.00
_cell.angle_gamma   90.00
#
_symmetry.space_group_name_H-M   'P 1'
#
loop_
_entity.id
_entity.type
_entity.pdbx_description
1 polymer ?
#
loop_
_entity_poly.entity_id
_entity_poly.type
_entity_poly.pdbx_seq_one_letter_code
_entity_poly.pdbx_strand_id
1 'polypeptide(L)'
;IQPRVQITWDFNDKHTDSLRIGGGIFASDINNYAMINNMVFDGTKVMSVDIKNTEEEPDIVPTPDFIGYRKDPSTAPGIDLLNNPKYADKAVPTINMNSKDAKVPVVYKANISYTHFFSDRLKMSVSGYMTLGRNNYMYIDRNMVDDPYFRLSAEGNRGIYVPASTIGKDGTLDWMEGRKSTKVGRVLELVSEGKVNQFAFTVDGTWRYYKDGELSFSYTWNDTKDNTSYNGNVANSATLSQMVVDDPRDLSKMTYSNNQFRHKLVVYGSAPTFWGITVGARFSGIGGTRYSMIVNGNVNGDFVDSNDLAYVYDPNSSATPDYIREGINSILNNPDAEKSVKVYIRKSLGEVAERNG
;
A
#
# COMPACT_ATOMS: atom_id res chain seq x y z
N ILE A 1 26.32 -10.25 -7.54
CA ILE A 1 26.88 -9.36 -8.58
C ILE A 1 25.81 -8.38 -9.00
N GLN A 2 26.14 -7.07 -9.07
CA GLN A 2 25.24 -5.99 -9.45
C GLN A 2 25.83 -5.24 -10.66
N PRO A 3 25.76 -5.80 -11.87
CA PRO A 3 26.31 -5.17 -13.06
C PRO A 3 25.56 -3.90 -13.40
N ARG A 4 26.32 -2.87 -13.81
CA ARG A 4 25.81 -1.58 -14.26
C ARG A 4 26.62 -1.13 -15.46
N VAL A 5 25.93 -0.56 -16.44
CA VAL A 5 26.54 0.00 -17.63
C VAL A 5 25.89 1.35 -17.95
N GLN A 6 26.71 2.30 -18.37
CA GLN A 6 26.22 3.57 -18.91
C GLN A 6 27.12 3.94 -20.10
N ILE A 7 26.49 4.30 -21.19
CA ILE A 7 27.12 4.80 -22.41
C ILE A 7 26.62 6.22 -22.64
N THR A 8 27.52 7.13 -22.93
CA THR A 8 27.19 8.48 -23.39
C THR A 8 27.78 8.63 -24.77
N TRP A 9 26.95 8.97 -25.73
CA TRP A 9 27.35 9.24 -27.10
C TRP A 9 27.10 10.72 -27.42
N ASP A 10 28.15 11.39 -27.81
CA ASP A 10 28.13 12.76 -28.30
C ASP A 10 28.10 12.74 -29.83
N PHE A 11 27.10 13.35 -30.44
CA PHE A 11 26.84 13.22 -31.87
C PHE A 11 27.73 14.11 -32.73
N ASN A 12 28.32 15.15 -32.16
CA ASN A 12 29.06 16.13 -32.94
C ASN A 12 30.18 16.84 -32.13
N ASP A 13 31.13 17.37 -32.82
CA ASP A 13 32.30 18.07 -32.24
C ASP A 13 31.93 19.35 -31.45
N LYS A 14 30.71 19.85 -31.65
CA LYS A 14 30.18 21.03 -30.91
C LYS A 14 29.58 20.67 -29.58
N HIS A 15 29.44 19.36 -29.30
CA HIS A 15 28.80 18.84 -28.06
C HIS A 15 27.39 19.38 -27.81
N THR A 16 26.67 19.67 -28.91
CA THR A 16 25.29 20.19 -28.80
C THR A 16 24.27 19.08 -28.59
N ASP A 17 24.62 17.84 -28.93
CA ASP A 17 23.70 16.71 -28.94
C ASP A 17 24.33 15.50 -28.27
N SER A 18 23.69 15.01 -27.23
CA SER A 18 24.17 13.81 -26.55
C SER A 18 23.06 12.82 -26.23
N LEU A 19 23.35 11.54 -26.41
CA LEU A 19 22.52 10.42 -26.05
C LEU A 19 23.17 9.65 -24.91
N ARG A 20 22.43 9.44 -23.83
CA ARG A 20 22.86 8.63 -22.71
C ARG A 20 21.93 7.43 -22.59
N ILE A 21 22.50 6.25 -22.54
CA ILE A 21 21.80 4.99 -22.31
C ILE A 21 22.47 4.30 -21.13
N GLY A 22 21.68 3.89 -20.16
CA GLY A 22 22.18 3.20 -18.98
C GLY A 22 21.25 2.14 -18.47
N GLY A 23 21.82 1.20 -17.73
CA GLY A 23 21.03 0.17 -17.09
C GLY A 23 21.85 -0.64 -16.08
N GLY A 24 21.14 -1.38 -15.26
CA GLY A 24 21.81 -2.22 -14.27
C GLY A 24 20.86 -3.01 -13.40
N ILE A 25 21.45 -3.92 -12.66
CA ILE A 25 20.81 -4.76 -11.66
C ILE A 25 21.23 -4.25 -10.28
N PHE A 26 20.26 -4.05 -9.41
CA PHE A 26 20.47 -3.56 -8.04
C PHE A 26 19.80 -4.56 -7.11
N ALA A 27 20.52 -5.09 -6.14
CA ALA A 27 20.00 -5.92 -5.08
C ALA A 27 20.14 -5.19 -3.75
N SER A 28 19.18 -5.35 -2.86
CA SER A 28 19.30 -4.89 -1.49
C SER A 28 19.90 -5.97 -0.61
N ASP A 29 20.42 -5.59 0.54
CA ASP A 29 20.77 -6.53 1.59
C ASP A 29 19.49 -7.08 2.23
N ILE A 30 19.62 -8.20 2.95
CA ILE A 30 18.55 -8.75 3.77
C ILE A 30 18.25 -7.73 4.87
N ASN A 31 16.99 -7.39 5.00
CA ASN A 31 16.56 -6.45 6.02
C ASN A 31 16.64 -7.11 7.42
N ASN A 32 17.41 -6.50 8.31
CA ASN A 32 17.55 -6.98 9.69
C ASN A 32 16.21 -7.05 10.44
N TYR A 33 15.24 -6.20 10.07
CA TYR A 33 13.90 -6.25 10.66
C TYR A 33 13.18 -7.58 10.42
N ALA A 34 13.38 -8.24 9.28
CA ALA A 34 12.80 -9.55 9.02
C ALA A 34 13.35 -10.59 10.04
N MET A 35 14.62 -10.50 10.37
CA MET A 35 15.23 -11.37 11.39
C MET A 35 14.73 -11.02 12.80
N ILE A 36 14.65 -9.75 13.14
CA ILE A 36 14.14 -9.27 14.42
C ILE A 36 12.68 -9.70 14.61
N ASN A 37 11.84 -9.53 13.59
CA ASN A 37 10.45 -9.95 13.64
C ASN A 37 10.31 -11.46 13.96
N ASN A 38 11.13 -12.30 13.35
CA ASN A 38 11.10 -13.73 13.63
C ASN A 38 11.59 -14.06 15.05
N MET A 39 12.55 -13.30 15.58
CA MET A 39 13.06 -13.49 16.94
C MET A 39 12.07 -13.03 18.01
N VAL A 40 11.30 -11.99 17.73
CA VAL A 40 10.30 -11.42 18.65
C VAL A 40 9.02 -12.24 18.61
N PHE A 41 8.56 -12.59 17.40
CA PHE A 41 7.31 -13.32 17.18
C PHE A 41 7.61 -14.79 16.84
N ASP A 42 8.28 -15.48 17.73
CA ASP A 42 8.62 -16.91 17.57
C ASP A 42 7.55 -17.86 18.13
N GLY A 43 6.43 -17.32 18.59
CA GLY A 43 5.35 -18.07 19.20
C GLY A 43 5.49 -18.28 20.72
N THR A 44 6.58 -17.80 21.34
CA THR A 44 6.83 -18.00 22.76
C THR A 44 6.96 -16.70 23.56
N LYS A 45 7.29 -15.59 22.93
CA LYS A 45 7.64 -14.33 23.61
C LYS A 45 6.52 -13.31 23.64
N VAL A 46 5.70 -13.27 22.59
CA VAL A 46 4.63 -12.28 22.45
C VAL A 46 3.33 -12.99 22.19
N MET A 47 2.36 -12.72 23.04
CA MET A 47 0.97 -13.13 22.88
C MET A 47 0.11 -11.90 22.62
N SER A 48 -0.94 -12.04 21.84
CA SER A 48 -1.97 -11.03 21.64
C SER A 48 -3.28 -11.54 22.22
N VAL A 49 -3.97 -10.68 22.95
CA VAL A 49 -5.33 -10.93 23.40
C VAL A 49 -6.15 -9.69 23.12
N ASP A 50 -7.32 -9.88 22.52
CA ASP A 50 -8.30 -8.82 22.31
C ASP A 50 -9.56 -9.17 23.09
N ILE A 51 -9.87 -8.38 24.12
CA ILE A 51 -11.05 -8.55 24.98
C ILE A 51 -11.90 -7.30 24.84
N LYS A 52 -13.13 -7.47 24.42
CA LYS A 52 -14.11 -6.39 24.22
C LYS A 52 -15.34 -6.63 25.07
N ASN A 53 -15.97 -5.56 25.52
CA ASN A 53 -17.30 -5.63 26.10
C ASN A 53 -18.28 -6.12 25.02
N THR A 54 -19.15 -7.02 25.40
CA THR A 54 -20.23 -7.53 24.54
C THR A 54 -21.59 -7.26 25.18
N GLU A 55 -22.68 -7.45 24.47
CA GLU A 55 -24.04 -7.33 25.05
C GLU A 55 -24.25 -8.32 26.18
N GLU A 56 -23.63 -9.51 26.10
CA GLU A 56 -23.73 -10.57 27.12
C GLU A 56 -22.80 -10.31 28.31
N GLU A 57 -21.68 -9.64 28.07
CA GLU A 57 -20.66 -9.31 29.08
C GLU A 57 -20.25 -7.83 28.97
N PRO A 58 -21.12 -6.89 29.34
CA PRO A 58 -20.89 -5.46 29.11
C PRO A 58 -19.76 -4.85 29.97
N ASP A 59 -19.40 -5.51 31.07
CA ASP A 59 -18.42 -5.02 32.04
C ASP A 59 -17.15 -5.91 32.10
N ILE A 60 -16.91 -6.72 31.07
CA ILE A 60 -15.76 -7.64 31.05
C ILE A 60 -14.43 -6.86 31.02
N VAL A 61 -14.41 -5.72 30.32
CA VAL A 61 -13.27 -4.81 30.31
C VAL A 61 -13.50 -3.75 31.40
N PRO A 62 -12.73 -3.79 32.50
CA PRO A 62 -12.89 -2.81 33.57
C PRO A 62 -12.49 -1.42 33.07
N THR A 63 -13.11 -0.39 33.66
CA THR A 63 -12.70 1.00 33.42
C THR A 63 -11.27 1.19 33.90
N PRO A 64 -10.32 1.65 33.05
CA PRO A 64 -8.92 1.76 33.44
C PRO A 64 -8.68 2.82 34.51
N ASP A 65 -8.01 2.48 35.61
CA ASP A 65 -7.40 3.45 36.52
C ASP A 65 -6.01 3.85 36.03
N PHE A 66 -5.98 4.85 35.12
CA PHE A 66 -4.73 5.33 34.54
C PHE A 66 -3.75 5.92 35.56
N ILE A 67 -4.22 6.41 36.71
CA ILE A 67 -3.36 6.97 37.76
C ILE A 67 -2.76 5.83 38.58
N GLY A 68 -3.54 4.81 38.89
CA GLY A 68 -3.12 3.64 39.66
C GLY A 68 -2.02 2.85 38.94
N TYR A 69 -2.26 2.42 37.73
CA TYR A 69 -1.30 1.57 37.01
C TYR A 69 -0.03 2.31 36.55
N ARG A 70 -0.05 3.65 36.42
CA ARG A 70 1.18 4.43 36.22
C ARG A 70 2.12 4.34 37.39
N LYS A 71 1.60 4.21 38.61
CA LYS A 71 2.39 4.06 39.84
C LYS A 71 2.79 2.62 40.06
N ASP A 72 1.90 1.71 39.69
CA ASP A 72 2.12 0.26 39.80
C ASP A 72 1.66 -0.44 38.51
N PRO A 73 2.59 -0.77 37.60
CA PRO A 73 2.25 -1.46 36.35
C PRO A 73 1.57 -2.82 36.53
N SER A 74 1.70 -3.45 37.69
CA SER A 74 1.05 -4.74 37.98
C SER A 74 -0.46 -4.64 38.10
N THR A 75 -0.96 -3.41 38.29
CA THR A 75 -2.41 -3.10 38.34
C THR A 75 -2.99 -2.73 36.98
N ALA A 76 -2.18 -2.76 35.93
CA ALA A 76 -2.63 -2.41 34.58
C ALA A 76 -3.79 -3.30 34.12
N PRO A 77 -4.81 -2.71 33.43
CA PRO A 77 -5.93 -3.49 32.90
C PRO A 77 -5.44 -4.64 32.02
N GLY A 78 -6.01 -5.81 32.19
CA GLY A 78 -5.68 -7.00 31.41
C GLY A 78 -4.66 -7.96 32.04
N ILE A 79 -3.85 -7.55 33.05
CA ILE A 79 -2.94 -8.48 33.75
C ILE A 79 -3.74 -9.57 34.44
N ASP A 80 -4.80 -9.22 35.15
CA ASP A 80 -5.66 -10.21 35.82
C ASP A 80 -6.46 -11.02 34.80
N LEU A 81 -6.82 -10.44 33.67
CA LEU A 81 -7.51 -11.13 32.60
C LEU A 81 -6.65 -12.23 31.98
N LEU A 82 -5.35 -12.01 31.80
CA LEU A 82 -4.41 -13.03 31.30
C LEU A 82 -4.24 -14.22 32.29
N ASN A 83 -4.38 -13.96 33.58
CA ASN A 83 -4.33 -14.99 34.62
C ASN A 83 -5.68 -15.68 34.84
N ASN A 84 -6.78 -15.17 34.25
CA ASN A 84 -8.08 -15.77 34.35
C ASN A 84 -8.23 -16.91 33.32
N PRO A 85 -8.50 -18.16 33.76
CA PRO A 85 -8.65 -19.29 32.84
C PRO A 85 -9.66 -19.06 31.71
N LYS A 86 -10.69 -18.26 31.96
CA LYS A 86 -11.71 -17.87 30.93
C LYS A 86 -11.10 -17.15 29.74
N TYR A 87 -10.00 -16.40 29.91
CA TYR A 87 -9.38 -15.57 28.90
C TYR A 87 -7.99 -16.04 28.48
N ALA A 88 -7.37 -16.92 29.27
CA ALA A 88 -6.06 -17.49 28.94
C ALA A 88 -6.09 -18.22 27.59
N ASP A 89 -7.22 -18.89 27.27
CA ASP A 89 -7.39 -19.58 26.00
C ASP A 89 -7.60 -18.63 24.80
N LYS A 90 -7.92 -17.36 25.05
CA LYS A 90 -8.03 -16.32 24.02
C LYS A 90 -6.70 -15.65 23.71
N ALA A 91 -5.69 -15.84 24.52
CA ALA A 91 -4.36 -15.32 24.29
C ALA A 91 -3.59 -16.24 23.36
N VAL A 92 -3.40 -15.81 22.11
CA VAL A 92 -2.73 -16.62 21.10
C VAL A 92 -1.43 -15.95 20.62
N PRO A 93 -0.34 -16.72 20.45
CA PRO A 93 0.90 -16.19 19.93
C PRO A 93 0.78 -15.92 18.43
N THR A 94 1.45 -14.85 17.98
CA THR A 94 1.74 -14.64 16.57
C THR A 94 3.10 -15.23 16.25
N ILE A 95 3.22 -15.91 15.13
CA ILE A 95 4.47 -16.49 14.64
C ILE A 95 4.87 -15.80 13.35
N ASN A 96 6.11 -15.33 13.29
CA ASN A 96 6.70 -14.83 12.04
C ASN A 96 7.80 -15.79 11.59
N MET A 97 7.86 -16.07 10.31
CA MET A 97 8.85 -16.95 9.71
C MET A 97 9.24 -16.49 8.32
N ASN A 98 10.39 -16.93 7.85
CA ASN A 98 10.81 -16.73 6.46
C ASN A 98 10.51 -17.97 5.63
N SER A 99 10.03 -17.76 4.41
CA SER A 99 9.99 -18.85 3.44
C SER A 99 11.39 -19.40 3.20
N LYS A 100 11.50 -20.73 3.08
CA LYS A 100 12.75 -21.38 2.65
C LYS A 100 13.22 -20.93 1.26
N ASP A 101 12.29 -20.47 0.44
CA ASP A 101 12.54 -20.02 -0.92
C ASP A 101 12.67 -18.50 -1.03
N ALA A 102 12.72 -17.79 0.11
CA ALA A 102 12.87 -16.34 0.15
C ALA A 102 14.16 -15.88 -0.56
N LYS A 103 14.02 -14.89 -1.42
CA LYS A 103 15.11 -14.31 -2.23
C LYS A 103 15.24 -12.83 -1.89
N VAL A 104 16.45 -12.31 -1.99
CA VAL A 104 16.66 -10.86 -1.83
C VAL A 104 15.95 -10.07 -2.94
N PRO A 105 15.38 -8.90 -2.62
CA PRO A 105 14.80 -8.01 -3.61
C PRO A 105 15.83 -7.59 -4.67
N VAL A 106 15.41 -7.59 -5.90
CA VAL A 106 16.22 -7.18 -7.04
C VAL A 106 15.46 -6.15 -7.87
N VAL A 107 16.16 -5.11 -8.29
CA VAL A 107 15.61 -4.06 -9.13
C VAL A 107 16.42 -3.96 -10.43
N TYR A 108 15.75 -4.14 -11.55
CA TYR A 108 16.28 -3.88 -12.87
C TYR A 108 15.94 -2.45 -13.26
N LYS A 109 16.93 -1.65 -13.60
CA LYS A 109 16.73 -0.27 -14.06
C LYS A 109 17.35 -0.09 -15.43
N ALA A 110 16.62 0.66 -16.28
CA ALA A 110 17.15 1.14 -17.54
C ALA A 110 16.70 2.61 -17.74
N ASN A 111 17.54 3.37 -18.40
CA ASN A 111 17.22 4.74 -18.80
C ASN A 111 17.81 5.07 -20.15
N ILE A 112 17.11 5.94 -20.87
CA ILE A 112 17.57 6.60 -22.08
C ILE A 112 17.31 8.10 -21.93
N SER A 113 18.26 8.93 -22.30
CA SER A 113 18.12 10.37 -22.22
C SER A 113 18.81 11.03 -23.41
N TYR A 114 18.07 11.86 -24.12
CA TYR A 114 18.61 12.71 -25.18
C TYR A 114 18.62 14.15 -24.70
N THR A 115 19.75 14.83 -24.87
CA THR A 115 19.96 16.24 -24.50
C THR A 115 20.38 17.02 -25.73
N HIS A 116 19.71 18.17 -25.96
CA HIS A 116 20.06 19.12 -26.99
C HIS A 116 20.32 20.52 -26.42
N PHE A 117 21.42 21.12 -26.83
CA PHE A 117 21.74 22.52 -26.55
C PHE A 117 21.37 23.37 -27.77
N PHE A 118 20.26 24.10 -27.68
CA PHE A 118 19.84 25.04 -28.72
C PHE A 118 20.78 26.25 -28.81
N SER A 119 21.41 26.56 -27.68
CA SER A 119 22.45 27.61 -27.54
C SER A 119 23.21 27.39 -26.22
N ASP A 120 24.23 28.18 -25.97
CA ASP A 120 24.94 28.21 -24.68
C ASP A 120 24.01 28.57 -23.50
N ARG A 121 22.82 29.08 -23.79
CA ARG A 121 21.84 29.54 -22.81
C ARG A 121 20.59 28.63 -22.68
N LEU A 122 20.31 27.82 -23.66
CA LEU A 122 19.09 26.97 -23.67
C LEU A 122 19.45 25.52 -23.92
N LYS A 123 19.16 24.71 -22.91
CA LYS A 123 19.30 23.25 -22.94
C LYS A 123 17.94 22.60 -22.68
N MET A 124 17.62 21.55 -23.42
CA MET A 124 16.48 20.69 -23.16
C MET A 124 16.88 19.22 -23.20
N SER A 125 16.20 18.40 -22.38
CA SER A 125 16.40 16.96 -22.36
C SER A 125 15.05 16.23 -22.33
N VAL A 126 15.06 15.06 -22.95
CA VAL A 126 13.95 14.11 -22.92
C VAL A 126 14.49 12.78 -22.42
N SER A 127 13.85 12.22 -21.40
CA SER A 127 14.33 11.01 -20.73
C SER A 127 13.23 9.99 -20.53
N GLY A 128 13.54 8.73 -20.78
CA GLY A 128 12.69 7.58 -20.47
C GLY A 128 13.35 6.72 -19.39
N TYR A 129 12.56 6.21 -18.46
CA TYR A 129 13.01 5.37 -17.35
C TYR A 129 12.14 4.13 -17.24
N MET A 130 12.79 2.99 -16.98
CA MET A 130 12.13 1.73 -16.62
C MET A 130 12.71 1.23 -15.30
N THR A 131 11.84 0.83 -14.39
CA THR A 131 12.21 0.17 -13.14
C THR A 131 11.34 -1.05 -12.94
N LEU A 132 11.96 -2.23 -12.82
CA LEU A 132 11.27 -3.49 -12.55
C LEU A 132 11.78 -4.07 -11.23
N GLY A 133 10.98 -3.94 -10.18
CA GLY A 133 11.23 -4.59 -8.89
C GLY A 133 10.75 -6.03 -8.92
N ARG A 134 11.56 -6.93 -8.38
CA ARG A 134 11.26 -8.36 -8.26
C ARG A 134 11.69 -8.87 -6.90
N ASN A 135 11.05 -9.93 -6.45
CA ASN A 135 11.34 -10.56 -5.17
C ASN A 135 11.14 -9.60 -3.97
N ASN A 136 10.31 -8.57 -4.09
CA ASN A 136 10.01 -7.71 -2.95
C ASN A 136 9.35 -8.54 -1.86
N TYR A 137 9.68 -8.25 -0.62
CA TYR A 137 9.15 -8.96 0.51
C TYR A 137 7.66 -8.65 0.71
N MET A 138 6.91 -9.69 0.98
CA MET A 138 5.50 -9.67 1.34
C MET A 138 5.29 -10.68 2.46
N TYR A 139 4.20 -10.52 3.21
CA TYR A 139 3.84 -11.48 4.24
C TYR A 139 2.46 -12.06 3.93
N ILE A 140 2.33 -13.36 4.10
CA ILE A 140 1.06 -14.09 3.97
C ILE A 140 0.79 -14.86 5.24
N ASP A 141 -0.49 -15.02 5.59
CA ASP A 141 -0.90 -15.76 6.80
C ASP A 141 -1.10 -17.24 6.47
N ARG A 142 -0.24 -18.10 7.00
CA ARG A 142 -0.28 -19.56 6.79
C ARG A 142 -1.27 -20.28 7.69
N ASN A 143 -1.76 -19.61 8.73
CA ASN A 143 -2.75 -20.21 9.63
C ASN A 143 -4.20 -20.00 9.19
N MET A 144 -4.45 -19.17 8.21
CA MET A 144 -5.77 -19.04 7.57
C MET A 144 -6.13 -20.32 6.84
N VAL A 145 -7.39 -20.76 6.90
CA VAL A 145 -7.89 -21.93 6.15
C VAL A 145 -7.62 -21.78 4.66
N ASP A 146 -7.43 -22.88 3.94
CA ASP A 146 -7.01 -22.81 2.53
C ASP A 146 -8.16 -22.41 1.61
N ASP A 147 -9.36 -22.91 1.87
CA ASP A 147 -10.54 -22.67 1.06
C ASP A 147 -11.60 -21.89 1.86
N PRO A 148 -12.37 -21.00 1.23
CA PRO A 148 -13.47 -20.33 1.89
C PRO A 148 -14.59 -21.33 2.24
N TYR A 149 -15.24 -21.14 3.38
CA TYR A 149 -16.39 -21.93 3.79
C TYR A 149 -17.60 -21.74 2.86
N PHE A 150 -17.77 -20.53 2.35
CA PHE A 150 -18.79 -20.20 1.37
C PHE A 150 -18.41 -18.94 0.59
N ARG A 151 -19.22 -18.60 -0.42
CA ARG A 151 -18.99 -17.42 -1.26
C ARG A 151 -20.21 -16.53 -1.35
N LEU A 152 -19.99 -15.22 -1.32
CA LEU A 152 -21.04 -14.21 -1.51
C LEU A 152 -21.21 -13.94 -3.01
N SER A 153 -22.16 -14.63 -3.64
CA SER A 153 -22.44 -14.48 -5.08
C SER A 153 -22.89 -13.06 -5.44
N ALA A 154 -23.55 -12.36 -4.52
CA ALA A 154 -24.00 -10.99 -4.69
C ALA A 154 -22.85 -9.95 -4.65
N GLU A 155 -21.67 -10.33 -4.16
CA GLU A 155 -20.50 -9.46 -4.01
C GLU A 155 -19.31 -9.95 -4.82
N GLY A 156 -19.49 -10.19 -6.09
CA GLY A 156 -18.39 -10.61 -6.97
C GLY A 156 -17.83 -12.00 -6.62
N ASN A 157 -18.64 -12.86 -6.00
CA ASN A 157 -18.25 -14.20 -5.56
C ASN A 157 -17.12 -14.19 -4.50
N ARG A 158 -17.11 -13.19 -3.62
CA ARG A 158 -16.15 -13.03 -2.51
C ARG A 158 -16.15 -14.28 -1.62
N GLY A 159 -14.97 -14.82 -1.32
CA GLY A 159 -14.80 -15.92 -0.37
C GLY A 159 -14.91 -15.44 1.09
N ILE A 160 -15.60 -16.24 1.91
CA ILE A 160 -15.71 -16.03 3.35
C ILE A 160 -15.02 -17.18 4.06
N TYR A 161 -14.04 -16.86 4.89
CA TYR A 161 -13.10 -17.81 5.49
C TYR A 161 -13.45 -18.18 6.93
N VAL A 162 -14.67 -17.87 7.36
CA VAL A 162 -15.24 -18.33 8.63
C VAL A 162 -16.56 -19.06 8.36
N PRO A 163 -16.99 -20.03 9.23
CA PRO A 163 -18.27 -20.69 9.09
C PRO A 163 -19.44 -19.71 9.23
N ALA A 164 -20.48 -19.83 8.41
CA ALA A 164 -21.65 -18.95 8.49
C ALA A 164 -22.33 -18.98 9.87
N SER A 165 -22.24 -20.10 10.59
CA SER A 165 -22.80 -20.25 11.93
C SER A 165 -22.12 -19.43 13.01
N THR A 166 -20.91 -18.93 12.73
CA THR A 166 -20.11 -18.11 13.68
C THR A 166 -20.24 -16.61 13.43
N ILE A 167 -20.97 -16.24 12.37
CA ILE A 167 -21.21 -14.82 12.04
C ILE A 167 -22.33 -14.30 12.92
N GLY A 168 -22.08 -13.22 13.64
CA GLY A 168 -23.05 -12.54 14.48
C GLY A 168 -24.23 -11.99 13.69
N LYS A 169 -25.35 -11.72 14.36
CA LYS A 169 -26.55 -11.14 13.74
C LYS A 169 -26.31 -9.74 13.16
N ASP A 170 -25.33 -9.03 13.69
CA ASP A 170 -24.85 -7.73 13.25
C ASP A 170 -23.80 -7.82 12.13
N GLY A 171 -23.46 -9.03 11.67
CA GLY A 171 -22.43 -9.28 10.68
C GLY A 171 -21.00 -9.35 11.24
N THR A 172 -20.81 -9.29 12.55
CA THR A 172 -19.48 -9.41 13.17
C THR A 172 -18.89 -10.80 12.93
N LEU A 173 -17.64 -10.84 12.50
CA LEU A 173 -16.90 -12.07 12.26
C LEU A 173 -15.89 -12.34 13.39
N ASP A 174 -15.81 -13.61 13.83
CA ASP A 174 -14.68 -14.07 14.63
C ASP A 174 -13.64 -14.70 13.70
N TRP A 175 -12.56 -13.97 13.43
CA TRP A 175 -11.49 -14.42 12.55
C TRP A 175 -10.75 -15.68 13.06
N MET A 176 -10.83 -15.99 14.36
CA MET A 176 -10.27 -17.23 14.91
C MET A 176 -10.92 -18.48 14.35
N GLU A 177 -12.19 -18.40 13.97
CA GLU A 177 -12.93 -19.50 13.35
C GLU A 177 -12.47 -19.81 11.91
N GLY A 178 -11.70 -18.92 11.31
CA GLY A 178 -11.05 -19.08 10.01
C GLY A 178 -9.61 -19.63 10.07
N ARG A 179 -9.21 -20.25 11.20
CA ARG A 179 -7.85 -20.72 11.43
C ARG A 179 -7.73 -22.24 11.25
N LYS A 180 -6.57 -22.68 10.70
CA LYS A 180 -6.20 -24.10 10.66
C LYS A 180 -5.92 -24.62 12.07
N SER A 181 -5.37 -23.77 12.93
CA SER A 181 -5.10 -24.06 14.33
C SER A 181 -5.52 -22.90 15.21
N THR A 182 -6.33 -23.16 16.21
CA THR A 182 -6.75 -22.17 17.22
C THR A 182 -5.72 -21.99 18.33
N LYS A 183 -4.65 -22.79 18.35
CA LYS A 183 -3.56 -22.66 19.32
C LYS A 183 -2.61 -21.50 19.02
N VAL A 184 -2.67 -20.97 17.82
CA VAL A 184 -1.89 -19.83 17.37
C VAL A 184 -2.80 -18.85 16.64
N GLY A 185 -2.51 -17.58 16.71
CA GLY A 185 -3.23 -16.56 15.97
C GLY A 185 -2.76 -16.55 14.51
N ARG A 186 -1.91 -15.60 14.15
CA ARG A 186 -1.35 -15.47 12.80
C ARG A 186 -0.02 -16.21 12.68
N VAL A 187 0.21 -16.85 11.55
CA VAL A 187 1.51 -17.39 11.13
C VAL A 187 1.94 -16.64 9.87
N LEU A 188 2.73 -15.59 10.05
CA LEU A 188 3.13 -14.69 8.98
C LEU A 188 4.42 -15.17 8.33
N GLU A 189 4.32 -15.70 7.11
CA GLU A 189 5.46 -16.11 6.32
C GLU A 189 5.90 -14.99 5.39
N LEU A 190 7.17 -14.57 5.49
CA LEU A 190 7.80 -13.69 4.52
C LEU A 190 8.05 -14.46 3.22
N VAL A 191 7.43 -14.00 2.15
CA VAL A 191 7.60 -14.51 0.78
C VAL A 191 8.23 -13.45 -0.12
N SER A 192 8.81 -13.87 -1.24
CA SER A 192 9.52 -12.99 -2.20
C SER A 192 8.74 -12.86 -3.50
N GLU A 193 7.44 -12.57 -3.42
CA GLU A 193 6.54 -12.52 -4.57
C GLU A 193 6.14 -11.09 -4.99
N GLY A 194 6.61 -10.09 -4.24
CA GLY A 194 6.35 -8.70 -4.55
C GLY A 194 6.98 -8.25 -5.86
N LYS A 195 6.20 -7.53 -6.66
CA LYS A 195 6.57 -7.02 -8.00
C LYS A 195 6.22 -5.55 -8.12
N VAL A 196 7.08 -4.80 -8.79
CA VAL A 196 6.84 -3.41 -9.19
C VAL A 196 7.25 -3.25 -10.64
N ASN A 197 6.40 -2.62 -11.44
CA ASN A 197 6.70 -2.17 -12.79
C ASN A 197 6.46 -0.66 -12.85
N GLN A 198 7.50 0.10 -13.14
CA GLN A 198 7.44 1.54 -13.28
C GLN A 198 8.01 1.97 -14.62
N PHE A 199 7.29 2.83 -15.31
CA PHE A 199 7.73 3.52 -16.51
C PHE A 199 7.53 5.01 -16.30
N ALA A 200 8.56 5.80 -16.59
CA ALA A 200 8.47 7.24 -16.48
C ALA A 200 9.07 7.92 -17.70
N PHE A 201 8.51 9.07 -18.04
CA PHE A 201 8.98 9.93 -19.10
C PHE A 201 9.12 11.34 -18.54
N THR A 202 10.28 11.96 -18.78
CA THR A 202 10.56 13.31 -18.27
C THR A 202 11.01 14.20 -19.42
N VAL A 203 10.47 15.40 -19.45
CA VAL A 203 10.96 16.51 -20.27
C VAL A 203 11.46 17.58 -19.31
N ASP A 204 12.69 17.98 -19.47
CA ASP A 204 13.28 19.06 -18.67
C ASP A 204 14.03 20.07 -19.55
N GLY A 205 14.14 21.29 -19.05
CA GLY A 205 14.86 22.34 -19.73
C GLY A 205 15.40 23.38 -18.76
N THR A 206 16.49 24.01 -19.17
CA THR A 206 17.11 25.12 -18.45
C THR A 206 17.39 26.24 -19.42
N TRP A 207 16.93 27.43 -19.08
CA TRP A 207 17.14 28.64 -19.85
C TRP A 207 17.82 29.71 -18.99
N ARG A 208 19.07 30.10 -19.40
CA ARG A 208 19.78 31.23 -18.87
C ARG A 208 19.45 32.46 -19.67
N TYR A 209 18.58 33.32 -19.15
CA TYR A 209 18.04 34.41 -19.93
C TYR A 209 18.94 35.66 -19.86
N TYR A 210 18.77 36.57 -18.98
CA TYR A 210 19.51 37.81 -18.92
C TYR A 210 20.56 37.78 -17.80
N LYS A 211 21.83 38.14 -18.08
CA LYS A 211 22.94 38.05 -17.14
C LYS A 211 23.05 36.65 -16.53
N ASP A 212 22.88 36.55 -15.20
CA ASP A 212 22.93 35.35 -14.37
C ASP A 212 21.52 34.78 -14.03
N GLY A 213 20.47 35.33 -14.62
CA GLY A 213 19.12 34.82 -14.44
C GLY A 213 18.93 33.43 -15.08
N GLU A 214 18.31 32.52 -14.37
CA GLU A 214 18.05 31.15 -14.81
C GLU A 214 16.59 30.74 -14.55
N LEU A 215 16.00 30.03 -15.49
CA LEU A 215 14.72 29.37 -15.37
C LEU A 215 14.87 27.90 -15.77
N SER A 216 14.46 27.00 -14.89
CA SER A 216 14.42 25.57 -15.17
C SER A 216 13.02 25.02 -14.97
N PHE A 217 12.64 24.07 -15.82
CA PHE A 217 11.42 23.31 -15.65
C PHE A 217 11.68 21.82 -15.82
N SER A 218 10.86 20.99 -15.20
CA SER A 218 10.86 19.55 -15.38
C SER A 218 9.42 19.05 -15.25
N TYR A 219 8.97 18.35 -16.27
CA TYR A 219 7.70 17.64 -16.22
C TYR A 219 7.94 16.14 -16.34
N THR A 220 7.36 15.37 -15.41
CA THR A 220 7.44 13.91 -15.41
C THR A 220 6.03 13.32 -15.48
N TRP A 221 5.82 12.43 -16.43
CA TRP A 221 4.74 11.46 -16.43
C TRP A 221 5.26 10.12 -15.91
N ASN A 222 4.47 9.45 -15.05
CA ASN A 222 4.84 8.20 -14.41
C ASN A 222 3.68 7.22 -14.37
N ASP A 223 3.93 5.96 -14.73
CA ASP A 223 3.01 4.84 -14.60
C ASP A 223 3.67 3.75 -13.76
N THR A 224 3.11 3.51 -12.57
CA THR A 224 3.64 2.53 -11.64
C THR A 224 2.54 1.55 -11.22
N LYS A 225 2.81 0.27 -11.43
CA LYS A 225 1.96 -0.84 -10.97
C LYS A 225 2.74 -1.75 -10.05
N ASP A 226 2.06 -2.25 -9.04
CA ASP A 226 2.61 -3.23 -8.10
C ASP A 226 1.52 -4.23 -7.65
N ASN A 227 1.92 -5.31 -7.03
CA ASN A 227 1.01 -6.24 -6.38
C ASN A 227 0.90 -5.99 -4.86
N THR A 228 1.78 -5.13 -4.31
CA THR A 228 1.68 -4.55 -2.97
C THR A 228 2.42 -3.22 -2.92
N SER A 229 1.80 -2.20 -2.36
CA SER A 229 2.43 -0.88 -2.17
C SER A 229 3.12 -0.75 -0.81
N TYR A 230 3.20 -1.84 -0.05
CA TYR A 230 3.83 -1.82 1.26
C TYR A 230 5.36 -1.69 1.15
N ASN A 231 5.92 -0.71 1.83
CA ASN A 231 7.35 -0.42 1.84
C ASN A 231 7.98 -0.61 3.23
N GLY A 232 7.20 -1.06 4.22
CA GLY A 232 7.66 -1.23 5.59
C GLY A 232 8.30 -2.59 5.84
N ASN A 233 8.78 -2.76 7.07
CA ASN A 233 9.55 -3.92 7.50
C ASN A 233 8.84 -4.73 8.58
N VAL A 234 7.62 -4.32 8.96
CA VAL A 234 6.83 -4.94 10.02
C VAL A 234 5.84 -5.92 9.42
N ALA A 235 5.93 -7.19 9.80
CA ALA A 235 5.11 -8.27 9.25
C ALA A 235 3.60 -8.01 9.37
N ASN A 236 3.12 -7.60 10.54
CA ASN A 236 1.72 -7.25 10.74
C ASN A 236 1.27 -6.12 9.81
N SER A 237 2.01 -5.02 9.76
CA SER A 237 1.65 -3.88 8.91
C SER A 237 1.66 -4.20 7.42
N ALA A 238 2.51 -5.14 6.99
CA ALA A 238 2.55 -5.59 5.60
C ALA A 238 1.23 -6.24 5.19
N THR A 239 0.68 -7.11 6.01
CA THR A 239 -0.61 -7.78 5.73
C THR A 239 -1.80 -6.83 5.82
N LEU A 240 -1.77 -5.85 6.75
CA LEU A 240 -2.80 -4.82 6.88
C LEU A 240 -2.89 -3.88 5.66
N SER A 241 -1.87 -3.85 4.83
CA SER A 241 -1.79 -2.96 3.66
C SER A 241 -2.24 -3.63 2.36
N GLN A 242 -2.62 -4.90 2.39
CA GLN A 242 -3.04 -5.65 1.21
C GLN A 242 -4.55 -5.53 1.01
N MET A 243 -4.96 -4.71 0.05
CA MET A 243 -6.37 -4.58 -0.33
C MET A 243 -6.78 -5.79 -1.16
N VAL A 244 -7.80 -6.50 -0.73
CA VAL A 244 -8.20 -7.79 -1.30
C VAL A 244 -9.67 -7.85 -1.67
N VAL A 245 -9.99 -8.70 -2.62
CA VAL A 245 -11.36 -9.08 -2.97
C VAL A 245 -11.70 -10.40 -2.31
N ASP A 246 -10.80 -11.35 -2.33
CA ASP A 246 -11.00 -12.74 -1.91
C ASP A 246 -9.85 -13.19 -1.00
N ASP A 247 -8.92 -13.99 -1.49
CA ASP A 247 -7.81 -14.53 -0.72
C ASP A 247 -6.66 -13.50 -0.59
N PRO A 248 -6.31 -13.04 0.62
CA PRO A 248 -5.20 -12.11 0.82
C PRO A 248 -3.83 -12.72 0.49
N ARG A 249 -3.75 -14.03 0.28
CA ARG A 249 -2.54 -14.75 -0.15
C ARG A 249 -2.37 -14.78 -1.67
N ASP A 250 -3.42 -14.44 -2.44
CA ASP A 250 -3.32 -14.29 -3.90
C ASP A 250 -2.65 -12.96 -4.25
N LEU A 251 -1.36 -13.03 -4.47
CA LEU A 251 -0.48 -11.90 -4.78
C LEU A 251 -0.23 -11.77 -6.29
N SER A 252 -1.04 -12.41 -7.12
CA SER A 252 -0.83 -12.45 -8.58
C SER A 252 -1.20 -11.16 -9.28
N LYS A 253 -2.20 -10.43 -8.79
CA LYS A 253 -2.78 -9.27 -9.45
C LYS A 253 -1.94 -8.01 -9.27
N MET A 254 -1.53 -7.42 -10.38
CA MET A 254 -0.86 -6.11 -10.40
C MET A 254 -1.86 -5.00 -10.72
N THR A 255 -1.93 -4.00 -9.85
CA THR A 255 -2.75 -2.80 -10.02
C THR A 255 -1.90 -1.55 -9.86
N TYR A 256 -2.49 -0.37 -10.01
CA TYR A 256 -1.75 0.87 -9.75
C TYR A 256 -1.22 0.93 -8.32
N SER A 257 -0.03 1.48 -8.17
CA SER A 257 0.63 1.64 -6.87
C SER A 257 0.04 2.81 -6.09
N ASN A 258 -0.09 2.67 -4.76
CA ASN A 258 -0.39 3.78 -3.85
C ASN A 258 0.69 4.88 -3.92
N ASN A 259 1.90 4.51 -4.33
CA ASN A 259 3.05 5.42 -4.41
C ASN A 259 3.15 6.12 -5.78
N GLN A 260 2.16 5.95 -6.66
CA GLN A 260 2.17 6.58 -7.96
C GLN A 260 1.71 8.04 -7.90
N PHE A 261 2.57 8.93 -8.36
CA PHE A 261 2.19 10.27 -8.77
C PHE A 261 2.27 10.33 -10.30
N ARG A 262 1.13 10.33 -10.98
CA ARG A 262 1.10 10.24 -12.45
C ARG A 262 1.75 11.44 -13.12
N HIS A 263 1.57 12.61 -12.56
CA HIS A 263 2.08 13.87 -13.11
C HIS A 263 2.84 14.64 -12.04
N LYS A 264 4.02 15.13 -12.41
CA LYS A 264 4.81 16.02 -11.56
C LYS A 264 5.39 17.13 -12.41
N LEU A 265 5.15 18.38 -12.03
CA LEU A 265 5.72 19.56 -12.63
C LEU A 265 6.56 20.29 -11.58
N VAL A 266 7.78 20.63 -11.94
CA VAL A 266 8.66 21.47 -11.12
C VAL A 266 9.15 22.61 -12.00
N VAL A 267 8.98 23.82 -11.54
CA VAL A 267 9.54 25.03 -12.16
C VAL A 267 10.29 25.78 -11.09
N TYR A 268 11.53 26.14 -11.37
CA TYR A 268 12.33 26.94 -10.44
C TYR A 268 13.27 27.86 -11.24
N GLY A 269 13.65 28.94 -10.59
CA GLY A 269 14.57 29.88 -11.22
C GLY A 269 14.98 31.00 -10.29
N SER A 270 15.91 31.79 -10.77
CA SER A 270 16.39 33.00 -10.13
C SER A 270 16.34 34.20 -11.09
N ALA A 271 15.93 35.33 -10.55
CA ALA A 271 16.07 36.61 -11.27
C ALA A 271 17.56 36.98 -11.38
N PRO A 272 17.93 37.81 -12.38
CA PRO A 272 19.27 38.36 -12.41
C PRO A 272 19.59 39.13 -11.12
N THR A 273 20.83 39.09 -10.73
CA THR A 273 21.32 39.85 -9.56
C THR A 273 21.26 41.35 -9.80
N PHE A 274 20.51 42.05 -8.96
CA PHE A 274 20.44 43.52 -8.93
C PHE A 274 20.87 44.03 -7.56
N TRP A 275 21.78 44.98 -7.55
CA TRP A 275 22.32 45.55 -6.30
C TRP A 275 22.86 44.54 -5.29
N GLY A 276 23.42 43.43 -5.78
CA GLY A 276 23.91 42.34 -4.93
C GLY A 276 22.81 41.41 -4.37
N ILE A 277 21.55 41.57 -4.79
CA ILE A 277 20.42 40.73 -4.35
C ILE A 277 19.98 39.85 -5.51
N THR A 278 19.89 38.53 -5.26
CA THR A 278 19.30 37.54 -6.16
C THR A 278 18.03 37.00 -5.53
N VAL A 279 16.91 37.00 -6.27
CA VAL A 279 15.63 36.43 -5.84
C VAL A 279 15.39 35.14 -6.61
N GLY A 280 15.16 34.06 -5.89
CA GLY A 280 14.80 32.77 -6.46
C GLY A 280 13.37 32.34 -6.06
N ALA A 281 12.72 31.57 -6.92
CA ALA A 281 11.41 30.98 -6.67
C ALA A 281 11.37 29.53 -7.15
N ARG A 282 10.54 28.72 -6.48
CA ARG A 282 10.25 27.34 -6.88
C ARG A 282 8.76 27.07 -6.78
N PHE A 283 8.22 26.47 -7.84
CA PHE A 283 6.88 25.89 -7.88
C PHE A 283 7.01 24.37 -8.03
N SER A 284 6.18 23.61 -7.31
CA SER A 284 6.08 22.16 -7.46
C SER A 284 4.61 21.76 -7.44
N GLY A 285 4.13 21.22 -8.56
CA GLY A 285 2.81 20.62 -8.70
C GLY A 285 2.93 19.10 -8.82
N ILE A 286 2.17 18.37 -8.03
CA ILE A 286 2.16 16.90 -8.02
C ILE A 286 0.72 16.45 -8.15
N GLY A 287 0.44 15.53 -9.08
CA GLY A 287 -0.87 14.90 -9.23
C GLY A 287 -1.23 14.10 -7.97
N GLY A 288 -2.53 14.00 -7.68
CA GLY A 288 -3.02 13.21 -6.54
C GLY A 288 -2.65 11.73 -6.65
N THR A 289 -2.57 11.08 -5.51
CA THR A 289 -2.44 9.61 -5.41
C THR A 289 -3.78 8.95 -5.69
N ARG A 290 -3.73 7.70 -6.11
CA ARG A 290 -4.90 6.85 -6.23
C ARG A 290 -5.33 6.32 -4.86
N TYR A 291 -6.56 5.88 -4.76
CA TYR A 291 -7.11 5.29 -3.54
C TYR A 291 -8.00 4.09 -3.88
N SER A 292 -8.27 3.27 -2.88
CA SER A 292 -9.15 2.10 -2.96
C SER A 292 -10.40 2.37 -2.14
N MET A 293 -11.57 1.97 -2.66
CA MET A 293 -12.78 1.90 -1.83
C MET A 293 -12.76 0.58 -1.06
N ILE A 294 -12.78 0.67 0.25
CA ILE A 294 -12.73 -0.47 1.16
C ILE A 294 -13.92 -0.43 2.12
N VAL A 295 -14.26 -1.59 2.65
CA VAL A 295 -15.23 -1.73 3.74
C VAL A 295 -14.51 -1.46 5.06
N ASN A 296 -15.16 -0.73 5.96
CA ASN A 296 -14.67 -0.57 7.32
C ASN A 296 -15.10 -1.76 8.16
N GLY A 297 -14.20 -2.69 8.38
CA GLY A 297 -14.42 -3.96 9.05
C GLY A 297 -13.81 -5.12 8.28
N ASN A 298 -13.96 -6.32 8.79
CA ASN A 298 -13.49 -7.56 8.17
C ASN A 298 -14.67 -8.28 7.55
N VAL A 299 -14.74 -8.32 6.24
CA VAL A 299 -15.85 -8.95 5.50
C VAL A 299 -15.57 -10.41 5.19
N ASN A 300 -14.31 -10.71 4.85
CA ASN A 300 -13.92 -12.05 4.38
C ASN A 300 -13.44 -12.99 5.50
N GLY A 301 -13.20 -12.49 6.71
CA GLY A 301 -12.74 -13.31 7.85
C GLY A 301 -11.25 -13.60 7.86
N ASP A 302 -10.43 -12.77 7.18
CA ASP A 302 -8.98 -12.97 7.05
C ASP A 302 -8.14 -12.44 8.22
N PHE A 303 -8.74 -11.89 9.25
CA PHE A 303 -8.10 -11.20 10.39
C PHE A 303 -7.88 -9.71 10.18
N VAL A 304 -7.94 -9.19 8.97
CA VAL A 304 -7.60 -7.79 8.70
C VAL A 304 -8.85 -6.93 8.59
N ASP A 305 -8.96 -5.94 9.45
CA ASP A 305 -9.98 -4.92 9.31
C ASP A 305 -9.58 -3.90 8.24
N SER A 306 -10.56 -3.49 7.43
CA SER A 306 -10.37 -2.39 6.46
C SER A 306 -9.37 -2.67 5.33
N ASN A 307 -9.27 -3.93 4.89
CA ASN A 307 -8.55 -4.30 3.67
C ASN A 307 -9.46 -4.83 2.56
N ASP A 308 -10.71 -5.16 2.87
CA ASP A 308 -11.67 -5.68 1.91
C ASP A 308 -12.12 -4.61 0.93
N LEU A 309 -11.88 -4.83 -0.37
CA LEU A 309 -12.37 -3.95 -1.42
C LEU A 309 -13.90 -3.97 -1.46
N ALA A 310 -14.51 -2.80 -1.49
CA ALA A 310 -15.96 -2.68 -1.45
C ALA A 310 -16.62 -3.19 -2.72
N TYR A 311 -17.72 -3.94 -2.59
CA TYR A 311 -18.65 -4.18 -3.68
C TYR A 311 -19.51 -2.92 -3.87
N VAL A 312 -19.55 -2.38 -5.06
CA VAL A 312 -20.30 -1.16 -5.37
C VAL A 312 -21.61 -1.55 -6.03
N TYR A 313 -22.67 -1.57 -5.25
CA TYR A 313 -24.00 -1.95 -5.75
C TYR A 313 -24.46 -1.01 -6.87
N ASP A 314 -25.11 -1.58 -7.90
CA ASP A 314 -25.77 -0.78 -8.93
C ASP A 314 -27.12 -0.27 -8.41
N PRO A 315 -27.32 1.05 -8.28
CA PRO A 315 -28.59 1.60 -7.80
C PRO A 315 -29.78 1.32 -8.72
N ASN A 316 -29.55 0.91 -9.98
CA ASN A 316 -30.59 0.52 -10.92
C ASN A 316 -30.97 -0.98 -10.82
N SER A 317 -30.20 -1.78 -10.10
CA SER A 317 -30.50 -3.18 -9.89
C SER A 317 -31.66 -3.36 -8.90
N SER A 318 -32.60 -4.25 -9.20
CA SER A 318 -33.67 -4.62 -8.29
C SER A 318 -33.16 -5.40 -7.05
N ALA A 319 -31.97 -5.98 -7.14
CA ALA A 319 -31.32 -6.68 -6.03
C ALA A 319 -30.65 -5.74 -5.03
N THR A 320 -30.50 -4.44 -5.38
CA THR A 320 -29.85 -3.47 -4.48
C THR A 320 -30.83 -3.03 -3.38
N PRO A 321 -30.48 -3.20 -2.10
CA PRO A 321 -31.29 -2.72 -0.98
C PRO A 321 -31.57 -1.22 -1.08
N ASP A 322 -32.77 -0.77 -0.67
CA ASP A 322 -33.19 0.62 -0.83
C ASP A 322 -32.27 1.61 -0.12
N TYR A 323 -31.83 1.31 1.09
CA TYR A 323 -30.92 2.19 1.84
C TYR A 323 -29.54 2.34 1.17
N ILE A 324 -29.03 1.29 0.50
CA ILE A 324 -27.78 1.35 -0.28
C ILE A 324 -28.01 2.19 -1.54
N ARG A 325 -29.14 1.96 -2.24
CA ARG A 325 -29.53 2.72 -3.43
C ARG A 325 -29.61 4.21 -3.13
N GLU A 326 -30.27 4.58 -2.04
CA GLU A 326 -30.37 5.97 -1.58
C GLU A 326 -28.99 6.56 -1.26
N GLY A 327 -28.13 5.83 -0.54
CA GLY A 327 -26.78 6.24 -0.19
C GLY A 327 -25.92 6.51 -1.42
N ILE A 328 -25.90 5.60 -2.40
CA ILE A 328 -25.13 5.77 -3.64
C ILE A 328 -25.66 6.97 -4.43
N ASN A 329 -26.98 7.07 -4.61
CA ASN A 329 -27.60 8.19 -5.32
C ASN A 329 -27.34 9.54 -4.62
N SER A 330 -27.34 9.56 -3.29
CA SER A 330 -26.99 10.76 -2.52
C SER A 330 -25.58 11.24 -2.84
N ILE A 331 -24.58 10.34 -2.86
CA ILE A 331 -23.21 10.70 -3.21
C ILE A 331 -23.10 11.16 -4.68
N LEU A 332 -23.69 10.41 -5.60
CA LEU A 332 -23.60 10.70 -7.03
C LEU A 332 -24.24 12.03 -7.42
N ASN A 333 -25.33 12.43 -6.74
CA ASN A 333 -26.08 13.66 -6.99
C ASN A 333 -25.62 14.83 -6.11
N ASN A 334 -24.81 14.63 -5.09
CA ASN A 334 -24.31 15.71 -4.25
C ASN A 334 -23.35 16.60 -5.05
N PRO A 335 -23.64 17.91 -5.25
CA PRO A 335 -22.76 18.80 -5.99
C PRO A 335 -21.38 18.97 -5.35
N ASP A 336 -21.29 18.87 -4.03
CA ASP A 336 -20.06 19.07 -3.25
C ASP A 336 -19.18 17.80 -3.17
N ALA A 337 -19.69 16.64 -3.60
CA ALA A 337 -18.88 15.42 -3.60
C ALA A 337 -17.81 15.49 -4.68
N GLU A 338 -16.59 15.09 -4.31
CA GLU A 338 -15.43 15.07 -5.19
C GLU A 338 -15.71 14.33 -6.51
N LYS A 339 -15.33 14.95 -7.63
CA LYS A 339 -15.54 14.40 -8.97
C LYS A 339 -14.86 13.03 -9.14
N SER A 340 -13.69 12.85 -8.56
CA SER A 340 -12.92 11.59 -8.60
C SER A 340 -13.69 10.45 -7.94
N VAL A 341 -14.34 10.70 -6.80
CA VAL A 341 -15.18 9.72 -6.09
C VAL A 341 -16.36 9.29 -6.95
N LYS A 342 -17.08 10.26 -7.54
CA LYS A 342 -18.21 9.97 -8.44
C LYS A 342 -17.80 9.16 -9.66
N VAL A 343 -16.65 9.46 -10.25
CA VAL A 343 -16.11 8.72 -11.40
C VAL A 343 -15.78 7.29 -10.98
N TYR A 344 -15.14 7.12 -9.83
CA TYR A 344 -14.78 5.80 -9.32
C TYR A 344 -16.03 4.95 -9.03
N ILE A 345 -17.02 5.49 -8.33
CA ILE A 345 -18.30 4.80 -8.07
C ILE A 345 -18.95 4.38 -9.38
N ARG A 346 -19.12 5.30 -10.34
CA ARG A 346 -19.76 4.98 -11.63
C ARG A 346 -19.04 3.90 -12.42
N LYS A 347 -17.70 3.86 -12.33
CA LYS A 347 -16.88 2.84 -12.99
C LYS A 347 -17.04 1.45 -12.37
N SER A 348 -17.39 1.40 -11.08
CA SER A 348 -17.40 0.17 -10.28
C SER A 348 -18.82 -0.36 -10.02
N LEU A 349 -19.88 0.27 -10.56
CA LEU A 349 -21.26 -0.16 -10.32
C LEU A 349 -21.49 -1.64 -10.71
N GLY A 350 -22.01 -2.44 -9.79
CA GLY A 350 -22.26 -3.87 -9.96
C GLY A 350 -21.00 -4.74 -9.84
N GLU A 351 -19.87 -4.17 -9.47
CA GLU A 351 -18.59 -4.88 -9.36
C GLU A 351 -17.86 -4.57 -8.05
N VAL A 352 -16.88 -5.41 -7.72
CA VAL A 352 -15.95 -5.09 -6.63
C VAL A 352 -14.99 -4.02 -7.10
N ALA A 353 -14.79 -3.00 -6.28
CA ALA A 353 -13.88 -1.90 -6.56
C ALA A 353 -12.45 -2.41 -6.82
N GLU A 354 -11.77 -1.81 -7.79
CA GLU A 354 -10.35 -2.12 -8.02
C GLU A 354 -9.46 -1.46 -6.97
N ARG A 355 -8.40 -2.13 -6.58
CA ARG A 355 -7.33 -1.50 -5.81
C ARG A 355 -6.73 -0.35 -6.62
N ASN A 356 -6.79 0.88 -6.08
CA ASN A 356 -6.30 2.10 -6.73
C ASN A 356 -6.92 2.36 -8.11
N GLY A 357 -8.22 2.15 -8.20
CA GLY A 357 -9.03 2.25 -9.41
C GLY A 357 -9.22 3.66 -10.00
#